data_b119239fd09c34d7fc3e1b1003c12a36
#
_entry.id   b119239fd09c34d7fc3e1b1003c12a36
#
_cell.length_a   1.000
_cell.length_b   1.000
_cell.length_c   1.000
_cell.angle_alpha   90.00
_cell.angle_beta   90.00
_cell.angle_gamma   90.00
#
_symmetry.space_group_name_H-M   'P 1'
#
loop_
_entity.id
_entity.type
_entity.pdbx_description
1 polymer ?
#
loop_
_entity_poly.entity_id
_entity_poly.type
_entity_poly.pdbx_seq_one_letter_code
_entity_poly.pdbx_strand_id
1 'polypeptide(L)'
;MKKDRIIKSSHYGHRPWWFRVLNRAWRSAGKAGFKPDLSKDSLIRAARKSTGLTDLGKDFMDEPLDRLLWSIREEARLHPVGAFITRQRMINLLAARLRAEEMFRKNHGILDRPLLPAWVILGLQRTGTTKLHRLLAADESNRVLLSWEAINPVPLEIRNSKLETWNLEPETRHLERETRNPKQDKRVAIAKKSENALRLMAPGFFAIHPVEHNAPEEDILLLDITFLSTTPEATMNVPSYAAWLETTDQGPAYEYMVKLLKLLQWQRPGKRWILKSPHHLEFINLIDKHFDDVHFFWTHREVTECIPSFISMAAHSRVIFSDEAADGNTIARHWIRKTGYMLRKGLEYRTNNQHKNQFTDIYYDGLVGNSAGILTGIYSLDGGMTPELLEKFSRAEKNNPMRKYGIHEYRLEDFGVRKEDILNETVDYRNFIKNRIRDISR
;
A
#
# COMPACT_ATOMS: atom_id res chain seq x y z
N MET A 1 -26.04 18.62 13.64
CA MET A 1 -25.47 17.30 13.25
C MET A 1 -25.21 17.31 11.75
N LYS A 2 -23.95 17.21 11.29
CA LYS A 2 -23.67 16.97 9.86
C LYS A 2 -24.26 15.59 9.53
N LYS A 3 -25.17 15.52 8.55
CA LYS A 3 -25.66 14.24 8.03
C LYS A 3 -24.46 13.42 7.58
N ASP A 4 -24.28 12.20 8.13
CA ASP A 4 -23.21 11.32 7.72
C ASP A 4 -23.32 11.07 6.21
N ARG A 5 -22.22 11.28 5.53
CA ARG A 5 -22.13 11.04 4.08
C ARG A 5 -22.18 9.52 3.83
N ILE A 6 -23.22 9.05 3.15
CA ILE A 6 -23.35 7.65 2.76
C ILE A 6 -22.76 7.46 1.36
N ILE A 7 -21.84 6.52 1.22
CA ILE A 7 -21.24 6.07 -0.03
C ILE A 7 -21.75 4.67 -0.34
N LYS A 8 -22.48 4.52 -1.44
CA LYS A 8 -23.08 3.24 -1.86
C LYS A 8 -22.28 2.58 -2.95
N SER A 9 -22.16 1.26 -2.91
CA SER A 9 -21.53 0.45 -3.94
C SER A 9 -22.18 0.62 -5.32
N SER A 10 -23.51 0.77 -5.40
CA SER A 10 -24.23 1.05 -6.64
C SER A 10 -23.83 2.37 -7.33
N HIS A 11 -23.14 3.26 -6.61
CA HIS A 11 -22.73 4.58 -7.13
C HIS A 11 -21.24 4.66 -7.44
N TYR A 12 -20.53 3.54 -7.59
CA TYR A 12 -19.09 3.56 -7.86
C TYR A 12 -18.71 4.33 -9.13
N GLY A 13 -19.61 4.39 -10.14
CA GLY A 13 -19.40 5.18 -11.38
C GLY A 13 -19.54 6.69 -11.22
N HIS A 14 -19.96 7.20 -10.04
CA HIS A 14 -20.20 8.61 -9.83
C HIS A 14 -18.88 9.41 -9.77
N ARG A 15 -18.86 10.48 -10.58
CA ARG A 15 -17.76 11.46 -10.62
C ARG A 15 -18.30 12.87 -10.49
N PRO A 16 -17.51 13.82 -9.95
CA PRO A 16 -17.86 15.24 -10.01
C PRO A 16 -18.15 15.68 -11.44
N TRP A 17 -19.13 16.55 -11.63
CA TRP A 17 -19.55 17.01 -12.97
C TRP A 17 -18.40 17.68 -13.73
N TRP A 18 -17.60 18.50 -13.05
CA TRP A 18 -16.45 19.20 -13.62
C TRP A 18 -15.40 18.21 -14.16
N PHE A 19 -15.20 17.07 -13.50
CA PHE A 19 -14.28 16.02 -13.93
C PHE A 19 -14.72 15.42 -15.28
N ARG A 20 -16.04 15.23 -15.47
CA ARG A 20 -16.62 14.78 -16.75
C ARG A 20 -16.41 15.82 -17.84
N VAL A 21 -16.62 17.11 -17.54
CA VAL A 21 -16.39 18.21 -18.47
C VAL A 21 -14.92 18.28 -18.89
N LEU A 22 -14.00 18.22 -17.92
CA LEU A 22 -12.56 18.21 -18.17
C LEU A 22 -12.13 17.06 -19.10
N ASN A 23 -12.59 15.83 -18.83
CA ASN A 23 -12.30 14.68 -19.69
C ASN A 23 -12.87 14.84 -21.10
N ARG A 24 -14.06 15.42 -21.26
CA ARG A 24 -14.67 15.68 -22.57
C ARG A 24 -13.85 16.72 -23.35
N ALA A 25 -13.49 17.82 -22.72
CA ALA A 25 -12.65 18.87 -23.32
C ALA A 25 -11.28 18.30 -23.75
N TRP A 26 -10.66 17.53 -22.89
CA TRP A 26 -9.35 16.93 -23.18
C TRP A 26 -9.42 15.87 -24.30
N ARG A 27 -10.52 15.11 -24.41
CA ARG A 27 -10.73 14.21 -25.56
C ARG A 27 -10.76 14.95 -26.88
N SER A 28 -11.40 16.13 -26.91
CA SER A 28 -11.43 16.97 -28.12
C SER A 28 -10.02 17.45 -28.46
N ALA A 29 -9.24 17.90 -27.47
CA ALA A 29 -7.84 18.26 -27.66
C ALA A 29 -6.97 17.04 -28.06
N GLY A 30 -7.29 15.84 -27.56
CA GLY A 30 -6.61 14.59 -27.93
C GLY A 30 -6.76 14.22 -29.41
N LYS A 31 -7.86 14.60 -30.06
CA LYS A 31 -8.04 14.46 -31.51
C LYS A 31 -7.08 15.36 -32.30
N ALA A 32 -6.60 16.47 -31.67
CA ALA A 32 -5.58 17.37 -32.21
C ALA A 32 -4.14 16.97 -31.77
N GLY A 33 -3.92 15.74 -31.28
CA GLY A 33 -2.59 15.22 -30.94
C GLY A 33 -2.15 15.37 -29.49
N PHE A 34 -2.93 15.99 -28.61
CA PHE A 34 -2.58 16.17 -27.19
C PHE A 34 -2.94 14.94 -26.34
N LYS A 35 -2.29 13.79 -26.62
CA LYS A 35 -2.42 12.58 -25.82
C LYS A 35 -1.19 12.36 -24.94
N PRO A 36 -1.35 11.98 -23.65
CA PRO A 36 -0.22 11.55 -22.82
C PRO A 36 0.48 10.34 -23.47
N ASP A 37 1.76 10.49 -23.76
CA ASP A 37 2.57 9.40 -24.33
C ASP A 37 3.00 8.43 -23.21
N LEU A 38 2.51 7.20 -23.24
CA LEU A 38 2.78 6.11 -22.32
C LEU A 38 3.84 5.12 -22.88
N SER A 39 4.62 5.53 -23.88
CA SER A 39 5.74 4.70 -24.34
C SER A 39 6.86 4.69 -23.31
N LYS A 40 7.50 3.52 -23.14
CA LYS A 40 8.62 3.31 -22.20
C LYS A 40 9.70 4.36 -22.36
N ASP A 41 10.14 4.61 -23.59
CA ASP A 41 11.21 5.58 -23.88
C ASP A 41 10.83 7.01 -23.49
N SER A 42 9.59 7.42 -23.74
CA SER A 42 9.09 8.74 -23.33
C SER A 42 9.07 8.89 -21.81
N LEU A 43 8.68 7.84 -21.09
CA LEU A 43 8.62 7.83 -19.63
C LEU A 43 10.03 7.89 -19.03
N ILE A 44 10.96 7.07 -19.52
CA ILE A 44 12.36 7.05 -19.06
C ILE A 44 13.03 8.38 -19.38
N ARG A 45 12.88 8.93 -20.59
CA ARG A 45 13.43 10.26 -20.93
C ARG A 45 12.88 11.35 -20.00
N ALA A 46 11.59 11.33 -19.71
CA ALA A 46 10.99 12.31 -18.82
C ALA A 46 11.49 12.18 -17.37
N ALA A 47 11.68 10.97 -16.86
CA ALA A 47 12.25 10.72 -15.54
C ALA A 47 13.71 11.18 -15.45
N ARG A 48 14.53 10.83 -16.45
CA ARG A 48 15.93 11.30 -16.56
C ARG A 48 16.01 12.84 -16.63
N LYS A 49 15.16 13.45 -17.44
CA LYS A 49 15.09 14.94 -17.53
C LYS A 49 14.73 15.58 -16.19
N SER A 50 13.80 14.97 -15.43
CA SER A 50 13.33 15.51 -14.15
C SER A 50 14.35 15.40 -13.02
N THR A 51 15.28 14.43 -13.11
CA THR A 51 16.27 14.13 -12.07
C THR A 51 17.68 14.55 -12.44
N GLY A 52 18.00 14.66 -13.72
CA GLY A 52 19.38 14.79 -14.23
C GLY A 52 20.20 13.50 -14.11
N LEU A 53 19.56 12.36 -13.73
CA LEU A 53 20.19 11.08 -13.51
C LEU A 53 19.88 10.11 -14.66
N THR A 54 20.74 9.10 -14.86
CA THR A 54 20.61 8.16 -15.98
C THR A 54 20.59 6.69 -15.57
N ASP A 55 21.17 6.35 -14.41
CA ASP A 55 21.33 4.98 -13.94
C ASP A 55 20.06 4.49 -13.22
N LEU A 56 19.45 3.43 -13.74
CA LEU A 56 18.28 2.75 -13.15
C LEU A 56 18.69 1.54 -12.28
N GLY A 57 19.99 1.27 -12.14
CA GLY A 57 20.52 0.14 -11.40
C GLY A 57 20.60 -1.15 -12.22
N LYS A 58 21.52 -2.04 -11.80
CA LYS A 58 21.76 -3.33 -12.46
C LYS A 58 20.57 -4.29 -12.37
N ASP A 59 19.77 -4.14 -11.33
CA ASP A 59 18.58 -4.95 -11.01
C ASP A 59 17.34 -4.40 -11.72
N PHE A 60 17.46 -3.39 -12.57
CA PHE A 60 16.31 -2.89 -13.32
C PHE A 60 15.89 -3.91 -14.36
N MET A 61 14.70 -4.44 -14.18
CA MET A 61 14.09 -5.37 -15.11
C MET A 61 13.14 -4.61 -16.04
N ASP A 62 13.41 -4.66 -17.33
CA ASP A 62 12.58 -3.99 -18.34
C ASP A 62 11.23 -4.68 -18.54
N GLU A 63 11.19 -6.01 -18.39
CA GLU A 63 10.00 -6.81 -18.68
C GLU A 63 8.79 -6.42 -17.81
N PRO A 64 8.88 -6.24 -16.48
CA PRO A 64 7.73 -5.81 -15.68
C PRO A 64 7.13 -4.49 -16.16
N LEU A 65 7.97 -3.52 -16.52
CA LEU A 65 7.50 -2.24 -17.05
C LEU A 65 6.84 -2.43 -18.43
N ASP A 66 7.42 -3.22 -19.32
CA ASP A 66 6.87 -3.48 -20.66
C ASP A 66 5.51 -4.18 -20.56
N ARG A 67 5.38 -5.20 -19.71
CA ARG A 67 4.12 -5.92 -19.45
C ARG A 67 3.03 -4.99 -18.93
N LEU A 68 3.38 -4.19 -17.91
CA LEU A 68 2.44 -3.23 -17.35
C LEU A 68 1.99 -2.19 -18.36
N LEU A 69 2.92 -1.59 -19.10
CA LEU A 69 2.61 -0.57 -20.11
C LEU A 69 1.78 -1.13 -21.27
N TRP A 70 2.05 -2.36 -21.69
CA TRP A 70 1.24 -3.03 -22.70
C TRP A 70 -0.21 -3.19 -22.20
N SER A 71 -0.41 -3.77 -21.01
CA SER A 71 -1.72 -3.99 -20.43
C SER A 71 -2.48 -2.67 -20.20
N ILE A 72 -1.78 -1.60 -19.77
CA ILE A 72 -2.38 -0.27 -19.62
C ILE A 72 -2.88 0.27 -20.96
N ARG A 73 -2.10 0.13 -22.03
CA ARG A 73 -2.47 0.68 -23.35
C ARG A 73 -3.61 -0.09 -24.00
N GLU A 74 -3.57 -1.42 -23.90
CA GLU A 74 -4.53 -2.29 -24.61
C GLU A 74 -5.81 -2.57 -23.82
N GLU A 75 -5.73 -2.61 -22.47
CA GLU A 75 -6.81 -3.14 -21.64
C GLU A 75 -7.44 -2.10 -20.71
N ALA A 76 -6.66 -1.14 -20.19
CA ALA A 76 -7.14 -0.26 -19.12
C ALA A 76 -8.14 0.81 -19.56
N ARG A 77 -8.27 1.08 -20.87
CA ARG A 77 -9.22 2.06 -21.46
C ARG A 77 -9.24 3.40 -20.71
N LEU A 78 -8.05 3.95 -20.48
CA LEU A 78 -7.89 5.17 -19.72
C LEU A 78 -8.58 6.36 -20.39
N HIS A 79 -9.31 7.15 -19.61
CA HIS A 79 -9.74 8.47 -20.06
C HIS A 79 -8.55 9.47 -20.00
N PRO A 80 -8.62 10.64 -20.67
CA PRO A 80 -7.47 11.55 -20.80
C PRO A 80 -6.84 11.96 -19.47
N VAL A 81 -7.62 12.28 -18.44
CA VAL A 81 -7.10 12.60 -17.10
C VAL A 81 -6.46 11.36 -16.45
N GLY A 82 -7.06 10.17 -16.59
CA GLY A 82 -6.49 8.91 -16.14
C GLY A 82 -5.15 8.60 -16.80
N ALA A 83 -5.05 8.79 -18.12
CA ALA A 83 -3.80 8.63 -18.85
C ALA A 83 -2.71 9.61 -18.37
N PHE A 84 -3.09 10.86 -18.09
CA PHE A 84 -2.17 11.86 -17.54
C PHE A 84 -1.68 11.47 -16.13
N ILE A 85 -2.60 11.08 -15.24
CA ILE A 85 -2.26 10.62 -13.88
C ILE A 85 -1.33 9.41 -13.95
N THR A 86 -1.65 8.42 -14.80
CA THR A 86 -0.85 7.21 -15.01
C THR A 86 0.55 7.56 -15.51
N ARG A 87 0.64 8.43 -16.54
CA ARG A 87 1.93 8.91 -17.04
C ARG A 87 2.77 9.54 -15.92
N GLN A 88 2.17 10.44 -15.17
CA GLN A 88 2.89 11.13 -14.07
C GLN A 88 3.34 10.15 -12.99
N ARG A 89 2.51 9.16 -12.65
CA ARG A 89 2.89 8.09 -11.70
C ARG A 89 4.07 7.29 -12.22
N MET A 90 4.06 6.83 -13.47
CA MET A 90 5.19 6.07 -14.04
C MET A 90 6.49 6.89 -14.04
N ILE A 91 6.43 8.17 -14.44
CA ILE A 91 7.59 9.06 -14.38
C ILE A 91 8.11 9.20 -12.95
N ASN A 92 7.23 9.35 -11.96
CA ASN A 92 7.62 9.50 -10.55
C ASN A 92 8.28 8.22 -10.00
N LEU A 93 7.76 7.03 -10.36
CA LEU A 93 8.36 5.75 -9.96
C LEU A 93 9.77 5.58 -10.55
N LEU A 94 9.94 5.86 -11.85
CA LEU A 94 11.25 5.83 -12.51
C LEU A 94 12.20 6.88 -11.92
N ALA A 95 11.72 8.08 -11.63
CA ALA A 95 12.50 9.13 -10.98
C ALA A 95 12.90 8.78 -9.55
N ALA A 96 12.02 8.11 -8.80
CA ALA A 96 12.34 7.60 -7.46
C ALA A 96 13.43 6.53 -7.53
N ARG A 97 13.35 5.62 -8.51
CA ARG A 97 14.39 4.62 -8.74
C ARG A 97 15.75 5.24 -9.10
N LEU A 98 15.77 6.18 -10.06
CA LEU A 98 17.00 6.91 -10.41
C LEU A 98 17.66 7.57 -9.19
N ARG A 99 16.86 8.20 -8.32
CA ARG A 99 17.37 8.80 -7.09
C ARG A 99 17.83 7.77 -6.07
N ALA A 100 17.14 6.62 -5.96
CA ALA A 100 17.53 5.55 -5.05
C ALA A 100 18.90 4.97 -5.43
N GLU A 101 19.11 4.67 -6.71
CA GLU A 101 20.40 4.17 -7.20
C GLU A 101 21.53 5.19 -6.98
N GLU A 102 21.27 6.45 -7.22
CA GLU A 102 22.26 7.50 -6.94
C GLU A 102 22.57 7.62 -5.44
N MET A 103 21.57 7.44 -4.56
CA MET A 103 21.77 7.42 -3.12
C MET A 103 22.62 6.22 -2.68
N PHE A 104 22.36 5.04 -3.21
CA PHE A 104 23.13 3.83 -2.92
C PHE A 104 24.57 3.98 -3.41
N ARG A 105 24.75 4.53 -4.61
CA ARG A 105 26.07 4.78 -5.20
C ARG A 105 26.91 5.79 -4.39
N LYS A 106 26.28 6.84 -3.86
CA LYS A 106 26.95 7.88 -3.06
C LYS A 106 27.20 7.49 -1.62
N ASN A 107 26.37 6.59 -1.06
CA ASN A 107 26.37 6.23 0.35
C ASN A 107 26.35 4.71 0.50
N HIS A 108 27.47 4.06 0.21
CA HIS A 108 27.59 2.60 0.25
C HIS A 108 27.14 2.00 1.60
N GLY A 109 27.45 2.64 2.72
CA GLY A 109 27.08 2.19 4.06
C GLY A 109 25.55 2.10 4.32
N ILE A 110 24.67 2.56 3.40
CA ILE A 110 23.22 2.35 3.53
C ILE A 110 22.89 0.86 3.40
N LEU A 111 23.45 0.20 2.41
CA LEU A 111 23.16 -1.20 2.11
C LEU A 111 23.85 -2.17 3.09
N ASP A 112 24.96 -1.75 3.68
CA ASP A 112 25.72 -2.55 4.65
C ASP A 112 25.06 -2.61 6.03
N ARG A 113 24.12 -1.71 6.32
CA ARG A 113 23.39 -1.70 7.58
C ARG A 113 22.47 -2.91 7.72
N PRO A 114 22.38 -3.50 8.93
CA PRO A 114 21.37 -4.52 9.19
C PRO A 114 19.97 -3.94 8.99
N LEU A 115 19.07 -4.76 8.48
CA LEU A 115 17.65 -4.43 8.45
C LEU A 115 17.07 -4.52 9.85
N LEU A 116 16.24 -3.56 10.24
CA LEU A 116 15.56 -3.61 11.53
C LEU A 116 14.63 -4.83 11.61
N PRO A 117 14.37 -5.39 12.79
CA PRO A 117 13.32 -6.38 13.00
C PRO A 117 11.98 -5.89 12.44
N ALA A 118 11.06 -6.80 12.12
CA ALA A 118 9.77 -6.42 11.60
C ALA A 118 8.58 -7.08 12.32
N TRP A 119 7.56 -6.29 12.57
CA TRP A 119 6.20 -6.72 12.82
C TRP A 119 5.38 -6.50 11.56
N VAL A 120 4.86 -7.58 10.99
CA VAL A 120 4.19 -7.56 9.69
C VAL A 120 2.70 -7.85 9.87
N ILE A 121 1.87 -6.89 9.51
CA ILE A 121 0.41 -7.01 9.56
C ILE A 121 -0.06 -7.64 8.27
N LEU A 122 -0.52 -8.89 8.36
CA LEU A 122 -1.13 -9.66 7.29
C LEU A 122 -2.66 -9.61 7.39
N GLY A 123 -3.32 -9.98 6.31
CA GLY A 123 -4.77 -10.13 6.25
C GLY A 123 -5.36 -9.49 5.01
N LEU A 124 -6.56 -9.90 4.63
CA LEU A 124 -7.28 -9.29 3.53
C LEU A 124 -7.58 -7.82 3.85
N GLN A 125 -7.81 -7.05 2.81
CA GLN A 125 -8.35 -5.70 2.93
C GLN A 125 -9.63 -5.73 3.76
N ARG A 126 -9.86 -4.70 4.57
CA ARG A 126 -11.08 -4.52 5.41
C ARG A 126 -11.19 -5.47 6.62
N THR A 127 -10.11 -6.16 6.99
CA THR A 127 -10.05 -7.01 8.21
C THR A 127 -9.53 -6.26 9.46
N GLY A 128 -9.37 -4.93 9.39
CA GLY A 128 -8.86 -4.13 10.51
C GLY A 128 -7.37 -3.83 10.47
N THR A 129 -6.65 -4.27 9.42
CA THR A 129 -5.21 -4.01 9.22
C THR A 129 -4.84 -2.54 9.39
N THR A 130 -5.61 -1.62 8.83
CA THR A 130 -5.34 -0.17 8.94
C THR A 130 -5.52 0.35 10.37
N LYS A 131 -6.52 -0.14 11.13
CA LYS A 131 -6.70 0.22 12.54
C LYS A 131 -5.48 -0.23 13.34
N LEU A 132 -5.08 -1.49 13.21
CA LEU A 132 -3.92 -2.04 13.90
C LEU A 132 -2.63 -1.28 13.53
N HIS A 133 -2.41 -1.01 12.23
CA HIS A 133 -1.25 -0.27 11.76
C HIS A 133 -1.17 1.14 12.37
N ARG A 134 -2.29 1.88 12.39
CA ARG A 134 -2.35 3.22 13.00
C ARG A 134 -2.14 3.19 14.52
N LEU A 135 -2.62 2.17 15.19
CA LEU A 135 -2.38 1.99 16.63
C LEU A 135 -0.90 1.74 16.89
N LEU A 136 -0.28 0.76 16.21
CA LEU A 136 1.15 0.47 16.38
C LEU A 136 2.06 1.65 15.99
N ALA A 137 1.61 2.50 15.06
CA ALA A 137 2.30 3.73 14.67
C ALA A 137 2.26 4.83 15.75
N ALA A 138 1.38 4.74 16.74
CA ALA A 138 1.33 5.69 17.85
C ALA A 138 2.48 5.49 18.86
N ASP A 139 3.13 4.34 18.82
CA ASP A 139 4.44 4.15 19.43
C ASP A 139 5.52 4.71 18.48
N GLU A 140 6.06 5.86 18.82
CA GLU A 140 7.06 6.59 18.02
C GLU A 140 8.41 5.86 17.91
N SER A 141 8.67 4.86 18.75
CA SER A 141 9.84 3.99 18.63
C SER A 141 9.74 3.05 17.42
N ASN A 142 8.52 2.70 16.99
CA ASN A 142 8.28 1.93 15.80
C ASN A 142 8.55 2.75 14.53
N ARG A 143 9.12 2.09 13.52
CA ARG A 143 9.31 2.64 12.18
C ARG A 143 8.16 2.22 11.29
N VAL A 144 7.28 3.15 10.95
CA VAL A 144 6.21 2.94 9.95
C VAL A 144 6.56 3.67 8.66
N LEU A 145 6.13 3.12 7.54
CA LEU A 145 6.14 3.82 6.25
C LEU A 145 5.03 4.88 6.25
N LEU A 146 5.38 6.14 6.14
CA LEU A 146 4.38 7.21 6.02
C LEU A 146 3.99 7.41 4.54
N SER A 147 2.76 7.85 4.28
CA SER A 147 2.24 8.02 2.91
C SER A 147 3.15 8.90 2.03
N TRP A 148 3.72 9.99 2.57
CA TRP A 148 4.66 10.82 1.82
C TRP A 148 5.99 10.11 1.51
N GLU A 149 6.44 9.18 2.37
CA GLU A 149 7.61 8.32 2.13
C GLU A 149 7.29 7.24 1.10
N ALA A 150 6.09 6.66 1.16
CA ALA A 150 5.64 5.66 0.20
C ALA A 150 5.57 6.21 -1.23
N ILE A 151 5.09 7.45 -1.38
CA ILE A 151 5.03 8.15 -2.68
C ILE A 151 6.43 8.53 -3.18
N ASN A 152 7.32 8.98 -2.30
CA ASN A 152 8.68 9.39 -2.61
C ASN A 152 9.65 8.91 -1.52
N PRO A 153 10.16 7.66 -1.60
CA PRO A 153 11.04 7.12 -0.55
C PRO A 153 12.43 7.76 -0.52
N VAL A 154 12.77 8.52 -1.57
CA VAL A 154 14.07 9.16 -1.71
C VAL A 154 13.92 10.68 -1.67
N PRO A 155 14.82 11.42 -1.00
CA PRO A 155 14.83 12.88 -1.05
C PRO A 155 14.85 13.41 -2.48
N LEU A 156 14.10 14.50 -2.74
CA LEU A 156 13.96 15.07 -4.08
C LEU A 156 15.23 15.75 -4.57
N GLU A 157 16.03 16.29 -3.65
CA GLU A 157 17.28 16.96 -3.92
C GLU A 157 18.42 16.18 -3.28
N ILE A 158 19.30 15.63 -4.09
CA ILE A 158 20.54 14.96 -3.66
C ILE A 158 21.65 16.04 -3.69
N ARG A 159 21.64 16.95 -2.71
CA ARG A 159 22.67 17.98 -2.60
C ARG A 159 23.94 17.40 -1.96
N ASN A 160 25.09 17.62 -2.59
CA ASN A 160 26.39 17.12 -2.15
C ASN A 160 26.90 17.72 -0.81
N SER A 161 26.32 18.81 -0.32
CA SER A 161 26.95 19.64 0.72
C SER A 161 26.53 19.35 2.17
N LYS A 162 25.56 18.45 2.42
CA LYS A 162 25.13 18.13 3.80
C LYS A 162 24.99 16.62 4.08
N LEU A 163 25.24 15.78 3.12
CA LEU A 163 25.20 14.31 3.30
C LEU A 163 26.50 13.77 3.89
N GLU A 164 27.60 14.52 3.81
CA GLU A 164 28.89 14.15 4.42
C GLU A 164 28.86 14.12 5.95
N THR A 165 27.92 14.85 6.57
CA THR A 165 27.74 14.86 8.04
C THR A 165 27.00 13.65 8.60
N TRP A 166 26.51 12.76 7.74
CA TRP A 166 25.74 11.59 8.16
C TRP A 166 26.59 10.43 8.69
N ASN A 167 27.90 10.54 8.56
CA ASN A 167 28.89 9.59 9.10
C ASN A 167 29.37 9.96 10.49
N LEU A 168 28.77 10.97 11.14
CA LEU A 168 29.18 11.40 12.46
C LEU A 168 28.72 10.43 13.57
N GLU A 169 29.56 10.31 14.60
CA GLU A 169 29.39 9.48 15.78
C GLU A 169 28.03 9.69 16.50
N PRO A 170 27.54 8.72 17.30
CA PRO A 170 26.23 8.77 17.96
C PRO A 170 25.95 10.02 18.77
N GLU A 171 27.00 10.66 19.31
CA GLU A 171 26.90 11.83 20.18
C GLU A 171 26.54 13.12 19.45
N THR A 172 26.85 13.24 18.16
CA THR A 172 26.50 14.39 17.32
C THR A 172 25.10 14.32 16.71
N ARG A 173 24.40 13.17 16.86
CA ARG A 173 23.04 12.96 16.33
C ARG A 173 21.96 13.84 16.97
N HIS A 174 22.21 14.43 18.13
CA HIS A 174 21.25 15.32 18.79
C HIS A 174 21.06 16.64 18.04
N LEU A 175 22.13 17.20 17.44
CA LEU A 175 22.07 18.42 16.64
C LEU A 175 21.37 18.23 15.28
N GLU A 176 21.38 17.00 14.75
CA GLU A 176 20.76 16.65 13.46
C GLU A 176 19.24 16.38 13.56
N ARG A 177 18.68 16.11 14.75
CA ARG A 177 17.24 15.98 14.96
C ARG A 177 16.48 17.27 14.61
N GLU A 178 17.09 18.43 14.81
CA GLU A 178 16.47 19.72 14.49
C GLU A 178 16.39 19.98 12.98
N THR A 179 17.31 19.44 12.18
CA THR A 179 17.30 19.62 10.71
C THR A 179 16.36 18.68 9.96
N ARG A 180 15.81 17.65 10.64
CA ARG A 180 14.85 16.68 10.09
C ARG A 180 13.40 17.02 10.40
N ASN A 181 13.07 18.30 10.47
CA ASN A 181 11.68 18.70 10.65
C ASN A 181 10.84 18.25 9.44
N PRO A 182 9.90 17.29 9.58
CA PRO A 182 9.04 16.84 8.48
C PRO A 182 8.28 18.00 7.83
N LYS A 183 8.07 19.10 8.56
CA LYS A 183 7.42 20.31 8.05
C LYS A 183 8.23 21.01 6.93
N GLN A 184 9.53 20.73 6.81
CA GLN A 184 10.40 21.33 5.78
C GLN A 184 10.67 20.37 4.60
N ASP A 185 10.30 19.09 4.70
CA ASP A 185 10.51 18.14 3.61
C ASP A 185 9.50 18.40 2.47
N LYS A 186 10.02 18.72 1.28
CA LYS A 186 9.20 18.98 0.09
C LYS A 186 8.30 17.80 -0.30
N ARG A 187 8.68 16.56 0.06
CA ARG A 187 7.89 15.35 -0.18
C ARG A 187 6.55 15.40 0.55
N VAL A 188 6.52 15.94 1.77
CA VAL A 188 5.29 16.13 2.56
C VAL A 188 4.33 17.07 1.84
N ALA A 189 4.83 18.19 1.31
CA ALA A 189 4.00 19.15 0.58
C ALA A 189 3.42 18.54 -0.71
N ILE A 190 4.20 17.71 -1.42
CA ILE A 190 3.75 16.99 -2.62
C ILE A 190 2.65 15.98 -2.25
N ALA A 191 2.86 15.18 -1.21
CA ALA A 191 1.88 14.19 -0.75
C ALA A 191 0.57 14.87 -0.31
N LYS A 192 0.66 16.03 0.37
CA LYS A 192 -0.52 16.82 0.74
C LYS A 192 -1.28 17.35 -0.47
N LYS A 193 -0.58 17.77 -1.54
CA LYS A 193 -1.22 18.14 -2.80
C LYS A 193 -1.92 16.96 -3.45
N SER A 194 -1.29 15.78 -3.44
CA SER A 194 -1.87 14.53 -3.96
C SER A 194 -3.12 14.11 -3.17
N GLU A 195 -3.09 14.19 -1.85
CA GLU A 195 -4.26 13.95 -0.99
C GLU A 195 -5.42 14.91 -1.35
N ASN A 196 -5.15 16.20 -1.47
CA ASN A 196 -6.16 17.19 -1.82
C ASN A 196 -6.75 16.94 -3.22
N ALA A 197 -5.92 16.58 -4.19
CA ALA A 197 -6.35 16.22 -5.53
C ALA A 197 -7.26 14.98 -5.52
N LEU A 198 -6.89 13.93 -4.76
CA LEU A 198 -7.70 12.73 -4.61
C LEU A 198 -9.06 13.04 -3.95
N ARG A 199 -9.07 13.84 -2.89
CA ARG A 199 -10.31 14.29 -2.23
C ARG A 199 -11.26 15.01 -3.18
N LEU A 200 -10.70 15.80 -4.09
CA LEU A 200 -11.46 16.57 -5.07
C LEU A 200 -11.96 15.70 -6.24
N MET A 201 -11.09 14.84 -6.79
CA MET A 201 -11.41 14.03 -7.96
C MET A 201 -12.29 12.82 -7.65
N ALA A 202 -12.03 12.15 -6.53
CA ALA A 202 -12.68 10.92 -6.12
C ALA A 202 -13.12 10.95 -4.66
N PRO A 203 -14.04 11.86 -4.28
CA PRO A 203 -14.44 12.03 -2.90
C PRO A 203 -15.15 10.79 -2.30
N GLY A 204 -15.75 9.94 -3.13
CA GLY A 204 -16.34 8.66 -2.73
C GLY A 204 -15.25 7.66 -2.33
N PHE A 205 -14.27 7.47 -3.20
CA PHE A 205 -13.11 6.62 -2.93
C PHE A 205 -12.37 7.05 -1.67
N PHE A 206 -12.08 8.36 -1.54
CA PHE A 206 -11.37 8.88 -0.37
C PHE A 206 -12.14 8.63 0.94
N ALA A 207 -13.46 8.65 0.92
CA ALA A 207 -14.25 8.34 2.12
C ALA A 207 -14.22 6.85 2.49
N ILE A 208 -14.08 5.95 1.50
CA ILE A 208 -13.94 4.50 1.70
C ILE A 208 -12.52 4.13 2.14
N HIS A 209 -11.52 4.75 1.52
CA HIS A 209 -10.09 4.51 1.72
C HIS A 209 -9.34 5.85 1.86
N PRO A 210 -9.28 6.41 3.06
CA PRO A 210 -8.60 7.68 3.30
C PRO A 210 -7.07 7.54 3.11
N VAL A 211 -6.51 8.26 2.16
CA VAL A 211 -5.07 8.38 1.92
C VAL A 211 -4.61 9.72 2.48
N GLU A 212 -4.26 9.76 3.76
CA GLU A 212 -3.79 10.97 4.45
C GLU A 212 -2.27 11.04 4.34
N HIS A 213 -1.73 12.18 3.91
CA HIS A 213 -0.30 12.34 3.59
C HIS A 213 0.69 11.97 4.71
N ASN A 214 0.29 12.12 5.98
CA ASN A 214 1.10 11.80 7.15
C ASN A 214 0.66 10.52 7.87
N ALA A 215 -0.27 9.76 7.32
CA ALA A 215 -0.70 8.50 7.93
C ALA A 215 0.25 7.35 7.55
N PRO A 216 0.31 6.29 8.37
CA PRO A 216 0.94 5.03 7.98
C PRO A 216 0.31 4.48 6.70
N GLU A 217 1.14 4.02 5.77
CA GLU A 217 0.75 3.56 4.45
C GLU A 217 1.26 2.14 4.17
N GLU A 218 0.70 1.49 3.17
CA GLU A 218 1.09 0.14 2.76
C GLU A 218 2.44 0.15 2.05
N ASP A 219 3.29 -0.77 2.44
CA ASP A 219 4.63 -0.95 1.88
C ASP A 219 4.64 -1.59 0.48
N ILE A 220 3.50 -2.09 0.00
CA ILE A 220 3.31 -2.45 -1.42
C ILE A 220 3.68 -1.30 -2.37
N LEU A 221 3.55 -0.05 -1.94
CA LEU A 221 3.92 1.11 -2.75
C LEU A 221 5.44 1.19 -3.01
N LEU A 222 6.27 0.55 -2.19
CA LEU A 222 7.71 0.40 -2.46
C LEU A 222 7.96 -0.61 -3.59
N LEU A 223 7.12 -1.65 -3.70
CA LEU A 223 7.18 -2.62 -4.80
C LEU A 223 6.79 -1.97 -6.15
N ASP A 224 5.97 -0.91 -6.15
CA ASP A 224 5.62 -0.19 -7.38
C ASP A 224 6.86 0.30 -8.16
N ILE A 225 7.96 0.61 -7.46
CA ILE A 225 9.21 1.08 -8.07
C ILE A 225 9.90 0.00 -8.91
N THR A 226 9.56 -1.26 -8.66
CA THR A 226 10.03 -2.41 -9.45
C THR A 226 9.08 -2.78 -10.59
N PHE A 227 7.89 -2.18 -10.63
CA PHE A 227 6.78 -2.56 -11.51
C PHE A 227 6.29 -4.00 -11.29
N LEU A 228 6.60 -4.62 -10.15
CA LEU A 228 6.14 -5.93 -9.67
C LEU A 228 5.22 -5.72 -8.45
N SER A 229 4.02 -5.20 -8.68
CA SER A 229 3.07 -4.83 -7.63
C SER A 229 1.62 -5.03 -8.09
N THR A 230 0.74 -5.42 -7.19
CA THR A 230 -0.71 -5.54 -7.46
C THR A 230 -1.45 -4.19 -7.40
N THR A 231 -0.79 -3.07 -7.13
CA THR A 231 -1.43 -1.75 -7.11
C THR A 231 -2.08 -1.36 -8.44
N PRO A 232 -1.46 -1.62 -9.62
CA PRO A 232 -2.13 -1.39 -10.91
C PRO A 232 -3.40 -2.21 -11.08
N GLU A 233 -3.40 -3.48 -10.67
CA GLU A 233 -4.53 -4.40 -10.71
C GLU A 233 -5.73 -3.90 -9.87
N ALA A 234 -5.45 -3.31 -8.71
CA ALA A 234 -6.48 -2.74 -7.85
C ALA A 234 -7.10 -1.44 -8.39
N THR A 235 -6.35 -0.70 -9.21
CA THR A 235 -6.74 0.65 -9.65
C THR A 235 -7.15 0.74 -11.12
N MET A 236 -6.72 -0.20 -11.96
CA MET A 236 -6.96 -0.23 -13.40
C MET A 236 -7.41 -1.61 -13.87
N ASN A 237 -7.99 -1.70 -15.05
CA ASN A 237 -8.28 -2.97 -15.69
C ASN A 237 -7.03 -3.42 -16.47
N VAL A 238 -6.23 -4.29 -15.87
CA VAL A 238 -4.96 -4.80 -16.43
C VAL A 238 -4.84 -6.32 -16.27
N PRO A 239 -5.80 -7.09 -16.80
CA PRO A 239 -5.91 -8.53 -16.54
C PRO A 239 -4.72 -9.33 -17.04
N SER A 240 -4.13 -9.01 -18.19
CA SER A 240 -2.95 -9.71 -18.71
C SER A 240 -1.71 -9.48 -17.82
N TYR A 241 -1.53 -8.25 -17.32
CA TYR A 241 -0.48 -7.96 -16.37
C TYR A 241 -0.72 -8.70 -15.03
N ALA A 242 -1.94 -8.70 -14.52
CA ALA A 242 -2.29 -9.37 -13.27
C ALA A 242 -2.05 -10.89 -13.35
N ALA A 243 -2.45 -11.54 -14.45
CA ALA A 243 -2.22 -12.96 -14.68
C ALA A 243 -0.72 -13.30 -14.79
N TRP A 244 0.05 -12.47 -15.49
CA TRP A 244 1.50 -12.62 -15.59
C TRP A 244 2.18 -12.44 -14.22
N LEU A 245 1.75 -11.44 -13.45
CA LEU A 245 2.32 -11.13 -12.13
C LEU A 245 2.18 -12.29 -11.14
N GLU A 246 1.06 -13.03 -11.17
CA GLU A 246 0.82 -14.19 -10.31
C GLU A 246 1.80 -15.35 -10.52
N THR A 247 2.39 -15.45 -11.71
CA THR A 247 3.33 -16.51 -12.09
C THR A 247 4.79 -16.05 -12.13
N THR A 248 5.02 -14.75 -11.93
CA THR A 248 6.36 -14.16 -11.99
C THR A 248 7.05 -14.21 -10.63
N ASP A 249 8.34 -14.51 -10.63
CA ASP A 249 9.17 -14.45 -9.41
C ASP A 249 9.17 -13.03 -8.83
N GLN A 250 8.71 -12.91 -7.58
CA GLN A 250 8.68 -11.65 -6.84
C GLN A 250 9.95 -11.42 -6.00
N GLY A 251 10.89 -12.36 -5.98
CA GLY A 251 12.15 -12.23 -5.25
C GLY A 251 12.86 -10.90 -5.51
N PRO A 252 13.10 -10.50 -6.78
CA PRO A 252 13.76 -9.23 -7.11
C PRO A 252 13.01 -8.00 -6.59
N ALA A 253 11.67 -8.03 -6.54
CA ALA A 253 10.87 -6.93 -6.00
C ALA A 253 11.07 -6.77 -4.49
N TYR A 254 11.06 -7.88 -3.75
CA TYR A 254 11.28 -7.87 -2.31
C TYR A 254 12.73 -7.53 -1.95
N GLU A 255 13.71 -7.99 -2.72
CA GLU A 255 15.11 -7.58 -2.57
C GLU A 255 15.28 -6.06 -2.74
N TYR A 256 14.59 -5.47 -3.72
CA TYR A 256 14.61 -4.02 -3.91
C TYR A 256 13.84 -3.28 -2.81
N MET A 257 12.71 -3.81 -2.35
CA MET A 257 11.99 -3.27 -1.19
C MET A 257 12.90 -3.21 0.05
N VAL A 258 13.68 -4.25 0.30
CA VAL A 258 14.67 -4.27 1.42
C VAL A 258 15.69 -3.16 1.27
N LYS A 259 16.23 -2.90 0.06
CA LYS A 259 17.13 -1.76 -0.18
C LYS A 259 16.46 -0.43 0.16
N LEU A 260 15.20 -0.26 -0.24
CA LEU A 260 14.42 0.95 0.09
C LEU A 260 14.12 1.07 1.59
N LEU A 261 13.81 -0.03 2.28
CA LEU A 261 13.63 -0.04 3.73
C LEU A 261 14.92 0.37 4.45
N LYS A 262 16.08 -0.13 4.03
CA LYS A 262 17.39 0.29 4.54
C LYS A 262 17.66 1.78 4.30
N LEU A 263 17.30 2.30 3.15
CA LEU A 263 17.37 3.73 2.84
C LEU A 263 16.45 4.57 3.73
N LEU A 264 15.23 4.10 3.95
CA LEU A 264 14.23 4.79 4.77
C LEU A 264 14.58 4.76 6.27
N GLN A 265 15.07 3.63 6.79
CA GLN A 265 15.54 3.56 8.18
C GLN A 265 16.81 4.37 8.40
N TRP A 266 17.65 4.53 7.37
CA TRP A 266 18.79 5.43 7.41
C TRP A 266 18.35 6.91 7.48
N GLN A 267 17.31 7.30 6.74
CA GLN A 267 16.73 8.66 6.80
C GLN A 267 16.04 8.95 8.14
N ARG A 268 15.29 7.98 8.68
CA ARG A 268 14.54 8.10 9.93
C ARG A 268 14.62 6.75 10.67
N PRO A 269 15.48 6.63 11.68
CA PRO A 269 15.68 5.39 12.43
C PRO A 269 14.44 5.04 13.29
N GLY A 270 14.39 3.81 13.74
CA GLY A 270 13.38 3.27 14.67
C GLY A 270 13.88 1.99 15.32
N LYS A 271 13.08 1.39 16.19
CA LYS A 271 13.38 0.13 16.86
C LYS A 271 13.11 -1.07 15.95
N ARG A 272 11.96 -1.05 15.24
CA ARG A 272 11.50 -2.11 14.33
C ARG A 272 10.63 -1.52 13.24
N TRP A 273 10.52 -2.21 12.12
CA TRP A 273 9.53 -1.91 11.10
C TRP A 273 8.15 -2.42 11.48
N ILE A 274 7.11 -1.62 11.24
CA ILE A 274 5.73 -2.07 11.16
C ILE A 274 5.35 -2.04 9.70
N LEU A 275 5.29 -3.20 9.07
CA LEU A 275 4.91 -3.38 7.67
C LEU A 275 3.45 -3.80 7.58
N LYS A 276 2.76 -3.40 6.54
CA LYS A 276 1.36 -3.77 6.34
C LYS A 276 0.99 -3.75 4.86
N SER A 277 0.72 -4.91 4.30
CA SER A 277 0.07 -5.04 3.01
C SER A 277 -0.67 -6.38 2.90
N PRO A 278 -1.90 -6.40 2.36
CA PRO A 278 -2.58 -7.65 2.00
C PRO A 278 -1.80 -8.50 0.99
N HIS A 279 -1.04 -7.85 0.10
CA HIS A 279 -0.18 -8.51 -0.90
C HIS A 279 0.79 -9.52 -0.29
N HIS A 280 1.29 -9.27 0.92
CA HIS A 280 2.23 -10.15 1.60
C HIS A 280 1.69 -11.54 1.91
N LEU A 281 0.36 -11.73 1.91
CA LEU A 281 -0.23 -13.08 2.05
C LEU A 281 0.25 -14.07 0.96
N GLU A 282 0.57 -13.57 -0.22
CA GLU A 282 1.10 -14.40 -1.31
C GLU A 282 2.60 -14.70 -1.16
N PHE A 283 3.33 -13.87 -0.40
CA PHE A 283 4.79 -13.83 -0.39
C PHE A 283 5.39 -13.77 1.03
N ILE A 284 4.75 -14.42 2.00
CA ILE A 284 5.25 -14.48 3.39
C ILE A 284 6.66 -15.04 3.44
N ASN A 285 6.96 -16.05 2.60
CA ASN A 285 8.27 -16.65 2.47
C ASN A 285 9.37 -15.66 2.06
N LEU A 286 9.04 -14.66 1.24
CA LEU A 286 10.01 -13.65 0.81
C LEU A 286 10.30 -12.65 1.93
N ILE A 287 9.30 -12.33 2.76
CA ILE A 287 9.53 -11.51 3.94
C ILE A 287 10.37 -12.28 4.96
N ASP A 288 9.98 -13.50 5.29
CA ASP A 288 10.69 -14.36 6.25
C ASP A 288 12.17 -14.57 5.84
N LYS A 289 12.44 -14.70 4.54
CA LYS A 289 13.80 -14.81 3.99
C LYS A 289 14.67 -13.58 4.27
N HIS A 290 14.08 -12.38 4.33
CA HIS A 290 14.82 -11.13 4.38
C HIS A 290 14.94 -10.50 5.77
N PHE A 291 14.14 -10.94 6.74
CA PHE A 291 14.17 -10.42 8.10
C PHE A 291 14.62 -11.52 9.06
N ASP A 292 15.75 -11.30 9.74
CA ASP A 292 16.28 -12.24 10.76
C ASP A 292 15.34 -12.36 11.98
N ASP A 293 14.59 -11.30 12.28
CA ASP A 293 13.59 -11.25 13.35
C ASP A 293 12.29 -10.66 12.79
N VAL A 294 11.29 -11.52 12.56
CA VAL A 294 9.99 -11.15 12.03
C VAL A 294 8.85 -11.82 12.79
N HIS A 295 7.80 -11.05 13.09
CA HIS A 295 6.57 -11.56 13.66
C HIS A 295 5.36 -11.14 12.81
N PHE A 296 4.46 -12.08 12.52
CA PHE A 296 3.30 -11.87 11.66
C PHE A 296 2.03 -11.74 12.49
N PHE A 297 1.34 -10.61 12.39
CA PHE A 297 0.02 -10.39 12.95
C PHE A 297 -1.03 -10.57 11.86
N TRP A 298 -1.69 -11.72 11.84
CA TRP A 298 -2.69 -12.00 10.81
C TRP A 298 -4.08 -11.60 11.31
N THR A 299 -4.65 -10.57 10.66
CA THR A 299 -5.99 -10.08 11.00
C THR A 299 -7.07 -10.88 10.26
N HIS A 300 -8.11 -11.28 10.97
CA HIS A 300 -9.22 -12.10 10.48
C HIS A 300 -10.55 -11.39 10.63
N ARG A 301 -11.39 -11.50 9.62
CA ARG A 301 -12.77 -11.04 9.62
C ARG A 301 -13.60 -11.95 8.72
N GLU A 302 -14.93 -12.01 8.95
CA GLU A 302 -15.84 -12.76 8.10
C GLU A 302 -15.66 -12.35 6.62
N VAL A 303 -15.36 -13.34 5.77
CA VAL A 303 -15.02 -13.11 4.35
C VAL A 303 -16.19 -12.51 3.58
N THR A 304 -17.41 -12.84 3.97
CA THR A 304 -18.64 -12.31 3.37
C THR A 304 -18.93 -10.85 3.76
N GLU A 305 -18.12 -10.26 4.62
CA GLU A 305 -18.17 -8.83 4.96
C GLU A 305 -16.98 -8.07 4.34
N CYS A 306 -15.77 -8.60 4.47
CA CYS A 306 -14.57 -7.88 4.03
C CYS A 306 -14.40 -7.90 2.50
N ILE A 307 -14.67 -9.00 1.81
CA ILE A 307 -14.51 -9.13 0.35
C ILE A 307 -15.48 -8.20 -0.41
N PRO A 308 -16.79 -8.16 -0.11
CA PRO A 308 -17.69 -7.22 -0.79
C PRO A 308 -17.31 -5.75 -0.58
N SER A 309 -16.88 -5.40 0.63
CA SER A 309 -16.40 -4.06 0.95
C SER A 309 -15.17 -3.67 0.13
N PHE A 310 -14.26 -4.62 -0.09
CA PHE A 310 -13.08 -4.41 -0.92
C PHE A 310 -13.41 -4.33 -2.41
N ILE A 311 -14.29 -5.19 -2.93
CA ILE A 311 -14.79 -5.11 -4.33
C ILE A 311 -15.35 -3.71 -4.61
N SER A 312 -16.19 -3.20 -3.71
CA SER A 312 -16.73 -1.84 -3.83
C SER A 312 -15.64 -0.77 -3.82
N MET A 313 -14.62 -0.91 -2.97
CA MET A 313 -13.47 0.01 -2.94
C MET A 313 -12.70 -0.02 -4.26
N ALA A 314 -12.39 -1.19 -4.80
CA ALA A 314 -11.70 -1.36 -6.08
C ALA A 314 -12.51 -0.74 -7.23
N ALA A 315 -13.83 -0.94 -7.26
CA ALA A 315 -14.71 -0.34 -8.25
C ALA A 315 -14.68 1.21 -8.19
N HIS A 316 -14.72 1.79 -6.98
CA HIS A 316 -14.61 3.25 -6.79
C HIS A 316 -13.22 3.79 -7.17
N SER A 317 -12.15 2.99 -7.10
CA SER A 317 -10.80 3.41 -7.51
C SER A 317 -10.65 3.46 -9.02
N ARG A 318 -11.20 2.48 -9.75
CA ARG A 318 -11.06 2.37 -11.21
C ARG A 318 -11.62 3.56 -11.97
N VAL A 319 -12.70 4.18 -11.47
CA VAL A 319 -13.29 5.35 -12.11
C VAL A 319 -12.40 6.61 -12.09
N ILE A 320 -11.34 6.62 -11.28
CA ILE A 320 -10.33 7.68 -11.30
C ILE A 320 -9.55 7.65 -12.61
N PHE A 321 -9.40 6.47 -13.21
CA PHE A 321 -8.52 6.23 -14.34
C PHE A 321 -9.28 5.97 -15.65
N SER A 322 -10.44 5.28 -15.60
CA SER A 322 -11.18 4.86 -16.78
C SER A 322 -12.64 5.30 -16.75
N ASP A 323 -13.23 5.62 -17.92
CA ASP A 323 -14.67 5.90 -18.05
C ASP A 323 -15.49 4.62 -18.06
N GLU A 324 -14.98 3.61 -18.72
CA GLU A 324 -15.49 2.27 -18.63
C GLU A 324 -14.86 1.63 -17.39
N ALA A 325 -15.41 1.96 -16.22
CA ALA A 325 -15.21 1.07 -15.09
C ALA A 325 -15.56 -0.32 -15.61
N ALA A 326 -14.62 -1.25 -15.52
CA ALA A 326 -14.89 -2.63 -15.88
C ALA A 326 -16.23 -3.01 -15.24
N ASP A 327 -17.06 -3.74 -15.98
CA ASP A 327 -18.31 -4.27 -15.49
C ASP A 327 -18.12 -4.74 -14.04
N GLY A 328 -18.99 -4.29 -13.16
CA GLY A 328 -18.90 -4.60 -11.73
C GLY A 328 -18.77 -6.09 -11.45
N ASN A 329 -19.39 -6.92 -12.29
CA ASN A 329 -19.28 -8.39 -12.22
C ASN A 329 -17.84 -8.86 -12.52
N THR A 330 -17.19 -8.30 -13.53
CA THR A 330 -15.78 -8.61 -13.85
C THR A 330 -14.85 -8.26 -12.69
N ILE A 331 -15.06 -7.09 -12.07
CA ILE A 331 -14.29 -6.68 -10.88
C ILE A 331 -14.50 -7.66 -9.74
N ALA A 332 -15.76 -8.03 -9.47
CA ALA A 332 -16.10 -8.90 -8.36
C ALA A 332 -15.53 -10.31 -8.54
N ARG A 333 -15.72 -10.94 -9.70
CA ARG A 333 -15.17 -12.27 -10.00
C ARG A 333 -13.65 -12.32 -9.88
N HIS A 334 -12.98 -11.29 -10.42
CA HIS A 334 -11.53 -11.18 -10.30
C HIS A 334 -11.09 -11.16 -8.83
N TRP A 335 -11.67 -10.28 -8.01
CA TRP A 335 -11.24 -10.12 -6.62
C TRP A 335 -11.71 -11.24 -5.68
N ILE A 336 -12.83 -11.91 -5.97
CA ILE A 336 -13.22 -13.13 -5.24
C ILE A 336 -12.14 -14.21 -5.46
N ARG A 337 -11.78 -14.48 -6.72
CA ARG A 337 -10.72 -15.45 -7.04
C ARG A 337 -9.37 -15.05 -6.43
N LYS A 338 -8.98 -13.78 -6.62
CA LYS A 338 -7.67 -13.28 -6.16
C LYS A 338 -7.54 -13.33 -4.64
N THR A 339 -8.57 -12.93 -3.89
CA THR A 339 -8.54 -13.00 -2.42
C THR A 339 -8.52 -14.45 -1.92
N GLY A 340 -9.23 -15.37 -2.58
CA GLY A 340 -9.12 -16.81 -2.31
C GLY A 340 -7.70 -17.34 -2.55
N TYR A 341 -7.07 -16.93 -3.66
CA TYR A 341 -5.68 -17.27 -3.97
C TYR A 341 -4.70 -16.77 -2.90
N MET A 342 -4.82 -15.49 -2.51
CA MET A 342 -4.00 -14.90 -1.45
C MET A 342 -4.12 -15.68 -0.13
N LEU A 343 -5.34 -16.03 0.27
CA LEU A 343 -5.58 -16.79 1.49
C LEU A 343 -4.97 -18.19 1.42
N ARG A 344 -5.12 -18.90 0.28
CA ARG A 344 -4.50 -20.22 0.08
C ARG A 344 -2.99 -20.15 0.20
N LYS A 345 -2.34 -19.17 -0.45
CA LYS A 345 -0.88 -18.97 -0.36
C LYS A 345 -0.40 -18.71 1.07
N GLY A 346 -1.10 -17.84 1.78
CA GLY A 346 -0.81 -17.59 3.20
C GLY A 346 -0.97 -18.82 4.07
N LEU A 347 -2.02 -19.62 3.85
CA LEU A 347 -2.23 -20.89 4.56
C LEU A 347 -1.17 -21.94 4.22
N GLU A 348 -0.82 -22.12 2.94
CA GLU A 348 0.25 -23.01 2.50
C GLU A 348 1.55 -22.72 3.25
N TYR A 349 1.96 -21.43 3.28
CA TYR A 349 3.15 -21.06 4.01
C TYR A 349 3.05 -21.39 5.50
N ARG A 350 1.95 -20.99 6.14
CA ARG A 350 1.76 -21.14 7.59
C ARG A 350 1.65 -22.59 8.04
N THR A 351 1.05 -23.46 7.23
CA THR A 351 0.86 -24.90 7.58
C THR A 351 2.11 -25.72 7.31
N ASN A 352 2.89 -25.35 6.29
CA ASN A 352 4.11 -26.06 5.91
C ASN A 352 5.36 -25.58 6.67
N ASN A 353 5.29 -24.44 7.35
CA ASN A 353 6.43 -23.86 8.03
C ASN A 353 6.51 -24.34 9.49
N GLN A 354 7.71 -24.72 9.94
CA GLN A 354 7.98 -25.13 11.31
C GLN A 354 7.94 -23.96 12.32
N HIS A 355 7.90 -22.71 11.84
CA HIS A 355 7.92 -21.48 12.65
C HIS A 355 6.52 -21.07 13.14
N LYS A 356 5.80 -21.98 13.78
CA LYS A 356 4.43 -21.74 14.29
C LYS A 356 4.31 -20.56 15.26
N ASN A 357 5.41 -20.22 15.96
CA ASN A 357 5.43 -19.18 16.98
C ASN A 357 5.60 -17.74 16.42
N GLN A 358 5.81 -17.60 15.11
CA GLN A 358 5.93 -16.29 14.45
C GLN A 358 4.58 -15.65 14.10
N PHE A 359 3.46 -16.34 14.36
CA PHE A 359 2.13 -15.86 13.99
C PHE A 359 1.25 -15.60 15.21
N THR A 360 0.66 -14.42 15.25
CA THR A 360 -0.44 -14.07 16.17
C THR A 360 -1.70 -13.80 15.36
N ASP A 361 -2.79 -14.51 15.67
CA ASP A 361 -4.11 -14.29 15.06
C ASP A 361 -4.84 -13.15 15.76
N ILE A 362 -5.34 -12.18 15.00
CA ILE A 362 -6.08 -11.01 15.51
C ILE A 362 -7.46 -10.98 14.86
N TYR A 363 -8.51 -11.19 15.64
CA TYR A 363 -9.87 -11.16 15.15
C TYR A 363 -10.42 -9.74 15.18
N TYR A 364 -11.10 -9.34 14.10
CA TYR A 364 -11.62 -7.98 13.91
C TYR A 364 -12.49 -7.50 15.07
N ASP A 365 -13.40 -8.35 15.55
CA ASP A 365 -14.34 -7.99 16.63
C ASP A 365 -13.57 -7.73 17.95
N GLY A 366 -12.56 -8.55 18.25
CA GLY A 366 -11.64 -8.33 19.37
C GLY A 366 -10.87 -7.02 19.23
N LEU A 367 -10.34 -6.74 18.03
CA LEU A 367 -9.59 -5.49 17.77
C LEU A 367 -10.48 -4.24 17.87
N VAL A 368 -11.77 -4.34 17.54
CA VAL A 368 -12.71 -3.22 17.65
C VAL A 368 -13.22 -3.08 19.08
N GLY A 369 -13.57 -4.19 19.75
CA GLY A 369 -14.16 -4.20 21.08
C GLY A 369 -13.17 -4.01 22.23
N ASN A 370 -11.92 -4.49 22.06
CA ASN A 370 -10.87 -4.44 23.09
C ASN A 370 -9.48 -4.24 22.48
N SER A 371 -9.25 -3.11 21.82
CA SER A 371 -7.96 -2.80 21.21
C SER A 371 -6.82 -2.76 22.25
N ALA A 372 -7.09 -2.29 23.47
CA ALA A 372 -6.08 -2.25 24.54
C ALA A 372 -5.61 -3.64 24.93
N GLY A 373 -6.50 -4.62 25.09
CA GLY A 373 -6.15 -6.00 25.39
C GLY A 373 -5.34 -6.66 24.27
N ILE A 374 -5.72 -6.43 23.01
CA ILE A 374 -4.97 -6.92 21.84
C ILE A 374 -3.55 -6.33 21.83
N LEU A 375 -3.41 -5.01 22.03
CA LEU A 375 -2.10 -4.36 22.05
C LEU A 375 -1.25 -4.83 23.23
N THR A 376 -1.84 -5.07 24.41
CA THR A 376 -1.13 -5.65 25.56
C THR A 376 -0.56 -7.02 25.20
N GLY A 377 -1.34 -7.87 24.52
CA GLY A 377 -0.86 -9.16 24.01
C GLY A 377 0.27 -9.02 22.98
N ILE A 378 0.19 -8.05 22.06
CA ILE A 378 1.24 -7.78 21.08
C ILE A 378 2.52 -7.33 21.78
N TYR A 379 2.43 -6.37 22.70
CA TYR A 379 3.61 -5.83 23.38
C TYR A 379 4.20 -6.79 24.44
N SER A 380 3.52 -7.87 24.83
CA SER A 380 4.13 -8.92 25.65
C SER A 380 5.30 -9.62 24.93
N LEU A 381 5.35 -9.55 23.58
CA LEU A 381 6.47 -10.00 22.77
C LEU A 381 7.70 -9.08 22.85
N ASP A 382 7.55 -7.89 23.45
CA ASP A 382 8.58 -6.84 23.43
C ASP A 382 8.68 -6.09 24.77
N GLY A 383 8.79 -6.79 25.87
CA GLY A 383 8.98 -6.23 27.21
C GLY A 383 7.71 -5.71 27.89
N GLY A 384 6.54 -5.84 27.27
CA GLY A 384 5.25 -5.54 27.87
C GLY A 384 4.71 -4.14 27.61
N MET A 385 3.46 -3.92 28.02
CA MET A 385 2.73 -2.66 27.86
C MET A 385 3.05 -1.70 29.01
N THR A 386 3.48 -0.47 28.70
CA THR A 386 3.63 0.58 29.70
C THR A 386 2.39 1.48 29.78
N PRO A 387 2.14 2.16 30.91
CA PRO A 387 1.04 3.11 31.03
C PRO A 387 1.09 4.22 29.99
N GLU A 388 2.27 4.72 29.63
CA GLU A 388 2.46 5.76 28.62
C GLU A 388 2.10 5.26 27.22
N LEU A 389 2.46 4.02 26.86
CA LEU A 389 2.07 3.41 25.59
C LEU A 389 0.55 3.24 25.51
N LEU A 390 -0.06 2.78 26.60
CA LEU A 390 -1.52 2.62 26.67
C LEU A 390 -2.24 3.96 26.47
N GLU A 391 -1.73 5.04 27.07
CA GLU A 391 -2.28 6.40 26.85
C GLU A 391 -2.12 6.85 25.40
N LYS A 392 -0.95 6.65 24.79
CA LYS A 392 -0.70 6.98 23.37
C LYS A 392 -1.69 6.25 22.45
N PHE A 393 -1.91 4.95 22.67
CA PHE A 393 -2.86 4.16 21.90
C PHE A 393 -4.31 4.63 22.08
N SER A 394 -4.72 4.91 23.29
CA SER A 394 -6.06 5.45 23.61
C SER A 394 -6.29 6.79 22.88
N ARG A 395 -5.29 7.66 22.87
CA ARG A 395 -5.32 8.96 22.15
C ARG A 395 -5.39 8.75 20.63
N ALA A 396 -4.60 7.82 20.08
CA ALA A 396 -4.60 7.50 18.66
C ALA A 396 -5.96 6.94 18.21
N GLU A 397 -6.59 6.09 19.00
CA GLU A 397 -7.92 5.54 18.74
C GLU A 397 -9.00 6.63 18.72
N LYS A 398 -9.00 7.52 19.71
CA LYS A 398 -9.94 8.67 19.78
C LYS A 398 -9.77 9.60 18.56
N ASN A 399 -8.56 9.80 18.07
CA ASN A 399 -8.27 10.67 16.92
C ASN A 399 -8.64 10.03 15.57
N ASN A 400 -8.84 8.72 15.54
CA ASN A 400 -9.20 7.96 14.34
C ASN A 400 -10.54 7.20 14.52
N PRO A 401 -11.65 7.89 14.77
CA PRO A 401 -12.94 7.23 14.97
C PRO A 401 -13.38 6.51 13.70
N MET A 402 -14.07 5.39 13.88
CA MET A 402 -14.74 4.72 12.77
C MET A 402 -15.68 5.71 12.06
N ARG A 403 -15.79 5.56 10.72
CA ARG A 403 -16.65 6.40 9.87
C ARG A 403 -16.27 7.89 9.84
N LYS A 404 -15.05 8.25 10.20
CA LYS A 404 -14.53 9.65 10.16
C LYS A 404 -14.87 10.39 8.86
N TYR A 405 -14.94 9.69 7.72
CA TYR A 405 -15.17 10.26 6.39
C TYR A 405 -16.51 9.88 5.76
N GLY A 406 -17.34 9.11 6.45
CA GLY A 406 -18.65 8.66 5.99
C GLY A 406 -18.92 7.19 6.24
N ILE A 407 -20.12 6.76 5.87
CA ILE A 407 -20.57 5.38 5.99
C ILE A 407 -20.47 4.74 4.60
N HIS A 408 -19.81 3.59 4.51
CA HIS A 408 -19.71 2.80 3.30
C HIS A 408 -20.73 1.67 3.33
N GLU A 409 -21.73 1.75 2.45
CA GLU A 409 -22.74 0.71 2.23
C GLU A 409 -22.40 -0.05 0.93
N TYR A 410 -22.36 -1.37 1.00
CA TYR A 410 -22.03 -2.23 -0.12
C TYR A 410 -22.95 -3.46 -0.16
N ARG A 411 -23.28 -3.90 -1.37
CA ARG A 411 -24.10 -5.07 -1.65
C ARG A 411 -23.48 -5.89 -2.78
N LEU A 412 -23.53 -7.22 -2.68
CA LEU A 412 -23.02 -8.13 -3.71
C LEU A 412 -23.87 -8.07 -4.98
N GLU A 413 -25.18 -7.82 -4.85
CA GLU A 413 -26.11 -7.70 -5.95
C GLU A 413 -25.74 -6.55 -6.91
N ASP A 414 -25.15 -5.46 -6.39
CA ASP A 414 -24.65 -4.33 -7.20
C ASP A 414 -23.53 -4.76 -8.17
N PHE A 415 -22.93 -5.93 -7.95
CA PHE A 415 -21.83 -6.51 -8.72
C PHE A 415 -22.22 -7.82 -9.43
N GLY A 416 -23.48 -8.27 -9.32
CA GLY A 416 -23.98 -9.47 -9.98
C GLY A 416 -23.30 -10.77 -9.54
N VAL A 417 -22.86 -10.85 -8.26
CA VAL A 417 -22.26 -12.03 -7.64
C VAL A 417 -23.02 -12.39 -6.36
N ARG A 418 -22.90 -13.65 -5.95
CA ARG A 418 -23.60 -14.18 -4.79
C ARG A 418 -22.64 -14.46 -3.63
N LYS A 419 -23.18 -14.58 -2.42
CA LYS A 419 -22.42 -14.95 -1.23
C LYS A 419 -21.73 -16.30 -1.38
N GLU A 420 -22.38 -17.25 -2.06
CA GLU A 420 -21.85 -18.60 -2.33
C GLU A 420 -20.56 -18.56 -3.14
N ASP A 421 -20.41 -17.60 -4.07
CA ASP A 421 -19.21 -17.45 -4.87
C ASP A 421 -17.99 -17.15 -3.97
N ILE A 422 -18.17 -16.35 -2.93
CA ILE A 422 -17.13 -16.05 -1.92
C ILE A 422 -16.88 -17.30 -1.04
N LEU A 423 -17.95 -17.93 -0.57
CA LEU A 423 -17.84 -19.07 0.35
C LEU A 423 -17.12 -20.25 -0.30
N ASN A 424 -17.38 -20.51 -1.59
CA ASN A 424 -16.72 -21.59 -2.33
C ASN A 424 -15.23 -21.33 -2.52
N GLU A 425 -14.85 -20.08 -2.82
CA GLU A 425 -13.46 -19.71 -3.05
C GLU A 425 -12.61 -19.66 -1.77
N THR A 426 -13.25 -19.55 -0.59
CA THR A 426 -12.56 -19.35 0.71
C THR A 426 -12.76 -20.52 1.70
N VAL A 427 -13.16 -21.70 1.23
CA VAL A 427 -13.53 -22.84 2.09
C VAL A 427 -12.39 -23.25 3.04
N ASP A 428 -11.17 -23.37 2.54
CA ASP A 428 -10.01 -23.81 3.32
C ASP A 428 -9.68 -22.82 4.44
N TYR A 429 -9.69 -21.54 4.10
CA TYR A 429 -9.45 -20.48 5.07
C TYR A 429 -10.51 -20.46 6.18
N ARG A 430 -11.80 -20.59 5.83
CA ARG A 430 -12.87 -20.63 6.82
C ARG A 430 -12.78 -21.84 7.74
N ASN A 431 -12.39 -23.00 7.21
CA ASN A 431 -12.14 -24.19 8.02
C ASN A 431 -10.96 -23.99 8.97
N PHE A 432 -9.88 -23.38 8.49
CA PHE A 432 -8.73 -23.02 9.31
C PHE A 432 -9.13 -22.12 10.48
N ILE A 433 -9.85 -21.01 10.22
CA ILE A 433 -10.29 -20.08 11.27
C ILE A 433 -11.22 -20.75 12.28
N LYS A 434 -12.18 -21.56 11.80
CA LYS A 434 -13.12 -22.28 12.69
C LYS A 434 -12.39 -23.23 13.66
N ASN A 435 -11.37 -23.91 13.21
CA ASN A 435 -10.57 -24.77 14.06
C ASN A 435 -9.75 -23.98 15.08
N ARG A 436 -9.13 -22.86 14.67
CA ARG A 436 -8.38 -21.96 15.55
C ARG A 436 -9.23 -21.36 16.68
N ILE A 437 -10.45 -20.93 16.38
CA ILE A 437 -11.36 -20.39 17.41
C ILE A 437 -11.72 -21.47 18.42
N ARG A 438 -11.94 -22.72 18.00
CA ARG A 438 -12.20 -23.85 18.89
C ARG A 438 -11.04 -24.17 19.83
N ASP A 439 -9.80 -24.04 19.33
CA ASP A 439 -8.58 -24.29 20.12
C ASP A 439 -8.36 -23.24 21.19
N ILE A 440 -8.72 -21.98 20.92
CA ILE A 440 -8.63 -20.86 21.87
C ILE A 440 -9.75 -20.94 22.94
N SER A 441 -10.87 -21.58 22.64
CA SER A 441 -12.03 -21.71 23.54
C SER A 441 -11.93 -22.92 24.45
N ARG A 442 -10.92 -23.76 24.30
CA ARG A 442 -10.57 -24.91 25.16
C ARG A 442 -9.44 -24.54 26.11
#